data_f1485deacc25bb6c0ce2889d5d0700dc
#
_entry.id   f1485deacc25bb6c0ce2889d5d0700dc
#
_cell.length_a   1.000
_cell.length_b   1.000
_cell.length_c   1.000
_cell.angle_alpha   90.00
_cell.angle_beta   90.00
_cell.angle_gamma   90.00
#
_symmetry.space_group_name_H-M   'P 1'
#
loop_
_entity.id
_entity.type
_entity.pdbx_description
1 polymer ?
#
loop_
_entity_poly.entity_id
_entity_poly.type
_entity_poly.pdbx_seq_one_letter_code
_entity_poly.pdbx_strand_id
1 'polypeptide(L)'
;MRLKINKKVWRLEFVKAAAMQSKRNWGECDLPSATNPLMTVRQSLQPKAMLNVTVHEMLHACRPELSEEAVTETADVIAGVLFKLGARITPPTV
;
A
#
# COMPACT_ATOMS: atom_id res chain seq x y z
N MET A 1 4.61 -9.05 -5.33
CA MET A 1 3.48 -9.85 -5.85
C MET A 1 2.75 -9.09 -6.95
N ARG A 2 2.16 -9.80 -7.89
CA ARG A 2 1.34 -9.20 -8.94
C ARG A 2 -0.13 -9.33 -8.60
N LEU A 3 -0.91 -8.31 -8.95
CA LEU A 3 -2.35 -8.34 -8.78
C LEU A 3 -3.01 -7.52 -9.89
N LYS A 4 -4.29 -7.82 -10.14
CA LYS A 4 -5.03 -7.12 -11.19
C LYS A 4 -5.99 -6.14 -10.55
N ILE A 5 -5.87 -4.87 -10.93
CA ILE A 5 -6.74 -3.79 -10.44
C ILE A 5 -7.26 -3.03 -11.66
N ASN A 6 -8.60 -2.95 -11.77
CA ASN A 6 -9.25 -2.25 -12.89
C ASN A 6 -8.72 -2.71 -14.26
N LYS A 7 -8.59 -4.04 -14.42
CA LYS A 7 -8.14 -4.69 -15.68
C LYS A 7 -6.65 -4.46 -16.00
N LYS A 8 -5.87 -3.88 -15.08
CA LYS A 8 -4.45 -3.64 -15.27
C LYS A 8 -3.64 -4.42 -14.25
N VAL A 9 -2.50 -4.95 -14.68
CA VAL A 9 -1.60 -5.68 -13.76
C VAL A 9 -0.74 -4.67 -13.02
N TRP A 10 -0.76 -4.77 -11.70
CA TRP A 10 0.03 -3.99 -10.78
C TRP A 10 1.02 -4.89 -10.05
N ARG A 11 2.07 -4.29 -9.52
CA ARG A 11 2.98 -4.96 -8.59
C ARG A 11 2.87 -4.32 -7.22
N LEU A 12 2.90 -5.15 -6.19
CA LEU A 12 2.99 -4.70 -4.79
C LEU A 12 4.27 -5.30 -4.21
N GLU A 13 5.16 -4.46 -3.73
CA GLU A 13 6.45 -4.89 -3.19
C GLU A 13 6.69 -4.29 -1.81
N PHE A 14 7.26 -5.10 -0.92
CA PHE A 14 7.71 -4.64 0.40
C PHE A 14 9.22 -4.42 0.30
N VAL A 15 9.64 -3.18 0.55
CA VAL A 15 11.01 -2.76 0.24
C VAL A 15 11.67 -2.07 1.43
N LYS A 16 12.99 -2.02 1.39
CA LYS A 16 13.77 -1.24 2.36
C LYS A 16 13.57 0.25 2.09
N ALA A 17 13.67 1.08 3.13
CA ALA A 17 13.51 2.53 3.01
C ALA A 17 14.42 3.13 1.94
N ALA A 18 15.63 2.58 1.77
CA ALA A 18 16.59 3.07 0.77
C ALA A 18 16.11 2.88 -0.68
N ALA A 19 15.18 1.95 -0.92
CA ALA A 19 14.65 1.69 -2.26
C ALA A 19 13.46 2.58 -2.61
N MET A 20 13.00 3.41 -1.67
CA MET A 20 11.87 4.31 -1.90
C MET A 20 12.38 5.65 -2.43
N GLN A 21 11.50 6.40 -3.10
CA GLN A 21 11.84 7.72 -3.64
C GLN A 21 12.21 8.70 -2.53
N SER A 22 11.60 8.54 -1.35
CA SER A 22 11.93 9.31 -0.17
C SER A 22 12.02 8.38 1.04
N LYS A 23 13.09 8.49 1.82
CA LYS A 23 13.27 7.73 3.05
C LYS A 23 12.22 8.09 4.11
N ARG A 24 11.48 9.17 3.93
CA ARG A 24 10.40 9.59 4.82
C ARG A 24 9.09 8.89 4.52
N ASN A 25 8.95 8.36 3.32
CA ASN A 25 7.72 7.68 2.92
C ASN A 25 7.64 6.30 3.56
N TRP A 26 6.44 5.92 3.98
CA TRP A 26 6.15 4.57 4.46
C TRP A 26 5.57 3.71 3.35
N GLY A 27 4.95 4.33 2.35
CA GLY A 27 4.45 3.68 1.16
C GLY A 27 4.43 4.65 -0.01
N GLU A 28 4.40 4.09 -1.22
CA GLU A 28 4.34 4.87 -2.46
C GLU A 28 3.48 4.13 -3.47
N CYS A 29 2.81 4.88 -4.33
CA CYS A 29 1.94 4.32 -5.35
C CYS A 29 2.12 5.09 -6.66
N ASP A 30 2.41 4.37 -7.74
CA ASP A 30 2.46 4.97 -9.07
C ASP A 30 1.08 5.43 -9.51
N LEU A 31 1.06 6.31 -10.51
CA LEU A 31 -0.18 6.65 -11.18
C LEU A 31 -0.67 5.47 -12.02
N PRO A 32 -1.99 5.26 -12.14
CA PRO A 32 -2.51 4.17 -12.96
C PRO A 32 -2.07 4.23 -14.43
N SER A 33 -1.67 5.40 -14.91
CA SER A 33 -1.17 5.58 -16.28
C SER A 33 0.26 5.07 -16.48
N ALA A 34 0.97 4.73 -15.42
CA ALA A 34 2.32 4.19 -15.54
C ALA A 34 2.30 2.85 -16.29
N THR A 35 3.38 2.56 -17.02
CA THR A 35 3.46 1.34 -17.83
C THR A 35 3.47 0.09 -16.98
N ASN A 36 4.17 -0.03 -15.95
CA ASN A 36 4.16 -1.17 -15.04
C ASN A 36 3.96 -0.64 -13.62
N PRO A 37 2.72 -0.25 -13.28
CA PRO A 37 2.49 0.45 -12.04
C PRO A 37 2.88 -0.38 -10.83
N LEU A 38 3.49 0.29 -9.86
CA LEU A 38 4.08 -0.31 -8.67
C LEU A 38 3.55 0.40 -7.42
N MET A 39 3.14 -0.40 -6.45
CA MET A 39 2.94 0.06 -5.09
C MET A 39 4.07 -0.48 -4.23
N THR A 40 4.64 0.35 -3.38
CA THR A 40 5.67 -0.08 -2.43
C THR A 40 5.24 0.21 -1.00
N VAL A 41 5.59 -0.69 -0.11
CA VAL A 41 5.37 -0.54 1.32
C VAL A 41 6.69 -0.81 2.03
N ARG A 42 7.04 0.05 2.99
CA ARG A 42 8.27 -0.15 3.76
C ARG A 42 8.18 -1.43 4.56
N GLN A 43 9.16 -2.31 4.41
CA GLN A 43 9.13 -3.64 5.04
C GLN A 43 9.40 -3.61 6.54
N SER A 44 9.94 -2.53 7.08
CA SER A 44 10.31 -2.42 8.50
C SER A 44 9.21 -1.81 9.37
N LEU A 45 8.01 -1.60 8.84
CA LEU A 45 6.91 -1.01 9.61
C LEU A 45 6.40 -1.96 10.69
N GLN A 46 5.92 -1.39 11.79
CA GLN A 46 5.21 -2.15 12.81
C GLN A 46 3.92 -2.73 12.23
N PRO A 47 3.40 -3.83 12.80
CA PRO A 47 2.27 -4.57 12.19
C PRO A 47 1.05 -3.72 11.88
N LYS A 48 0.63 -2.84 12.78
CA LYS A 48 -0.53 -1.99 12.55
C LYS A 48 -0.27 -0.98 11.43
N ALA A 49 0.91 -0.35 11.46
CA ALA A 49 1.30 0.61 10.43
C ALA A 49 1.45 -0.06 9.06
N MET A 50 2.01 -1.26 9.03
CA MET A 50 2.16 -2.00 7.77
C MET A 50 0.80 -2.29 7.14
N LEU A 51 -0.17 -2.73 7.94
CA LEU A 51 -1.51 -3.00 7.46
C LEU A 51 -2.17 -1.71 6.94
N ASN A 52 -2.06 -0.62 7.69
CA ASN A 52 -2.62 0.67 7.32
C ASN A 52 -2.03 1.19 6.00
N VAL A 53 -0.71 1.19 5.90
CA VAL A 53 -0.01 1.69 4.70
C VAL A 53 -0.33 0.84 3.48
N THR A 54 -0.42 -0.48 3.65
CA THR A 54 -0.78 -1.38 2.55
C THR A 54 -2.18 -1.07 2.03
N VAL A 55 -3.17 -0.91 2.92
CA VAL A 55 -4.53 -0.53 2.53
C VAL A 55 -4.54 0.85 1.86
N HIS A 56 -3.79 1.79 2.41
CA HIS A 56 -3.68 3.16 1.90
C HIS A 56 -3.20 3.18 0.43
N GLU A 57 -2.10 2.49 0.14
CA GLU A 57 -1.57 2.46 -1.23
C GLU A 57 -2.49 1.69 -2.18
N MET A 58 -3.12 0.63 -1.71
CA MET A 58 -4.11 -0.10 -2.52
C MET A 58 -5.33 0.76 -2.85
N LEU A 59 -5.77 1.61 -1.95
CA LEU A 59 -6.86 2.54 -2.24
C LEU A 59 -6.47 3.54 -3.32
N HIS A 60 -5.24 4.06 -3.29
CA HIS A 60 -4.76 4.93 -4.37
C HIS A 60 -4.80 4.21 -5.72
N ALA A 61 -4.43 2.95 -5.76
CA ALA A 61 -4.43 2.17 -7.00
C ALA A 61 -5.85 1.84 -7.48
N CYS A 62 -6.73 1.45 -6.56
CA CYS A 62 -8.10 1.04 -6.88
C CYS A 62 -9.03 2.22 -7.19
N ARG A 63 -8.85 3.32 -6.48
CA ARG A 63 -9.73 4.49 -6.56
C ARG A 63 -8.89 5.77 -6.66
N PRO A 64 -8.22 5.98 -7.81
CA PRO A 64 -7.30 7.10 -7.98
C PRO A 64 -7.98 8.47 -7.92
N GLU A 65 -9.30 8.52 -8.05
CA GLU A 65 -10.05 9.76 -7.95
C GLU A 65 -10.22 10.26 -6.51
N LEU A 66 -9.97 9.40 -5.50
CA LEU A 66 -10.13 9.81 -4.10
C LEU A 66 -9.04 10.79 -3.68
N SER A 67 -9.41 11.76 -2.86
CA SER A 67 -8.44 12.67 -2.27
C SER A 67 -7.55 11.93 -1.26
N GLU A 68 -6.38 12.51 -0.98
CA GLU A 68 -5.49 11.96 0.05
C GLU A 68 -6.18 11.87 1.41
N GLU A 69 -7.01 12.87 1.74
CA GLU A 69 -7.77 12.88 2.98
C GLU A 69 -8.75 11.70 3.04
N ALA A 70 -9.50 11.46 1.96
CA ALA A 70 -10.44 10.35 1.88
C ALA A 70 -9.73 9.00 1.97
N VAL A 71 -8.58 8.86 1.32
CA VAL A 71 -7.78 7.64 1.38
C VAL A 71 -7.29 7.39 2.79
N THR A 72 -6.75 8.40 3.45
CA THR A 72 -6.24 8.29 4.82
C THR A 72 -7.35 7.86 5.78
N GLU A 73 -8.49 8.52 5.74
CA GLU A 73 -9.61 8.20 6.61
C GLU A 73 -10.13 6.79 6.37
N THR A 74 -10.30 6.40 5.11
CA THR A 74 -10.80 5.09 4.75
C THR A 74 -9.82 3.98 5.16
N ALA A 75 -8.53 4.18 4.91
CA ALA A 75 -7.51 3.22 5.31
C ALA A 75 -7.45 3.05 6.82
N ASP A 76 -7.54 4.15 7.58
CA ASP A 76 -7.53 4.10 9.04
C ASP A 76 -8.67 3.22 9.58
N VAL A 77 -9.88 3.37 9.03
CA VAL A 77 -11.03 2.58 9.46
C VAL A 77 -10.85 1.11 9.10
N ILE A 78 -10.55 0.82 7.84
CA ILE A 78 -10.42 -0.56 7.36
C ILE A 78 -9.29 -1.28 8.06
N ALA A 79 -8.10 -0.69 8.08
CA ALA A 79 -6.94 -1.31 8.72
C ALA A 79 -7.13 -1.45 10.22
N GLY A 80 -7.77 -0.48 10.86
CA GLY A 80 -8.06 -0.53 12.28
C GLY A 80 -8.95 -1.72 12.65
N VAL A 81 -9.99 -1.96 11.88
CA VAL A 81 -10.89 -3.10 12.09
C VAL A 81 -10.17 -4.42 11.83
N LEU A 82 -9.46 -4.51 10.71
CA LEU A 82 -8.72 -5.72 10.36
C LEU A 82 -7.67 -6.05 11.42
N PHE A 83 -6.96 -5.04 11.93
CA PHE A 83 -5.97 -5.25 12.97
C PHE A 83 -6.60 -5.81 14.25
N LYS A 84 -7.74 -5.25 14.67
CA LYS A 84 -8.47 -5.74 15.84
C LYS A 84 -8.95 -7.18 15.66
N LEU A 85 -9.25 -7.57 14.44
CA LEU A 85 -9.67 -8.93 14.12
C LEU A 85 -8.49 -9.90 13.97
N GLY A 86 -7.27 -9.43 14.18
CA GLY A 86 -6.09 -10.28 14.16
C GLY A 86 -5.33 -10.32 12.85
N ALA A 87 -5.73 -9.51 11.84
CA ALA A 87 -5.02 -9.50 10.58
C ALA A 87 -3.59 -9.00 10.75
N ARG A 88 -2.67 -9.67 10.09
CA ARG A 88 -1.25 -9.31 10.04
C ARG A 88 -0.74 -9.57 8.64
N ILE A 89 0.15 -8.69 8.18
CA ILE A 89 0.83 -8.89 6.89
C ILE A 89 2.21 -9.45 7.16
N THR A 90 2.47 -10.60 6.53
CA THR A 90 3.83 -11.15 6.47
C THR A 90 4.32 -10.89 5.05
N PRO A 91 5.28 -9.96 4.87
CA PRO A 91 5.78 -9.69 3.52
C PRO A 91 6.32 -10.95 2.87
N PRO A 92 6.03 -11.17 1.57
CA PRO A 92 6.59 -12.31 0.87
C PRO A 92 8.12 -12.27 0.92
N THR A 93 8.74 -13.40 1.23
CA THR A 93 10.19 -13.54 1.12
C THR A 93 10.55 -13.79 -0.34
N VAL A 94 11.59 -13.11 -0.77
CA VAL A 94 12.11 -13.26 -2.13
C VAL A 94 13.14 -14.38 -2.17
#